data_b05c5dcca9eeebd199af1351776c7bac
#
_entry.id   b05c5dcca9eeebd199af1351776c7bac
#
_cell.length_a   1.000
_cell.length_b   1.000
_cell.length_c   1.000
_cell.angle_alpha   90.00
_cell.angle_beta   90.00
_cell.angle_gamma   90.00
#
_symmetry.space_group_name_H-M   'P 1'
#
loop_
_entity.id
_entity.type
_entity.pdbx_description
1 polymer ?
#
loop_
_entity_poly.entity_id
_entity_poly.type
_entity_poly.pdbx_seq_one_letter_code
_entity_poly.pdbx_strand_id
1 'polypeptide(L)'
;MAFAKVINHCDTWHEKSIKPYCDLCGCATNNGNFGFGTLSNSNFIGFRYIHQSFESRDGIFSDSPSSNEYLNTYQLWTQVPVFQSFYITASLPYQDLKRTFESGSATESLKGIGDANVMGWYKLQFLKKQNNDSIPYPVGRPLSRHSIQIGIGAKLPTGEFEERLTNRVNPGFQVGTGSFDGIFSLGYNYGGDKIGFNALFTYYQKGENKNEYRFGNQWSYAGNLYYKLALNTFSLMPFVGISGDDYDTIKQFGETLQDTDGQILNGTFGAECTIGQFILGANASLPISQDLFGGNVQANERLSVYVNFSL
;
A
#
# COMPACT_ATOMS: atom_id res chain seq x y z
N MET A 1 33.67 20.68 -55.07
CA MET A 1 32.51 21.31 -54.39
C MET A 1 31.78 20.20 -53.64
N ALA A 2 31.98 20.09 -52.34
CA ALA A 2 31.32 19.12 -51.48
C ALA A 2 30.12 19.83 -50.80
N PHE A 3 28.91 19.36 -51.09
CA PHE A 3 27.71 19.83 -50.39
C PHE A 3 27.62 19.08 -49.08
N ALA A 4 27.79 19.77 -47.98
CA ALA A 4 27.48 19.30 -46.66
C ALA A 4 25.95 19.19 -46.51
N LYS A 5 25.43 17.99 -46.29
CA LYS A 5 24.04 17.73 -45.99
C LYS A 5 23.79 18.13 -44.53
N VAL A 6 23.17 19.26 -44.30
CA VAL A 6 22.71 19.67 -42.98
C VAL A 6 21.59 18.71 -42.58
N ILE A 7 21.86 17.85 -41.63
CA ILE A 7 20.85 17.00 -40.99
C ILE A 7 20.17 17.91 -39.94
N ASN A 8 18.93 18.30 -40.24
CA ASN A 8 18.09 18.96 -39.27
C ASN A 8 17.72 17.98 -38.14
N HIS A 9 18.35 18.19 -37.01
CA HIS A 9 18.16 17.40 -35.79
C HIS A 9 17.02 17.95 -34.93
N CYS A 10 15.99 18.55 -35.53
CA CYS A 10 14.88 19.20 -34.79
C CYS A 10 13.53 18.49 -34.83
N ASP A 11 13.41 17.31 -35.42
CA ASP A 11 12.10 16.66 -35.58
C ASP A 11 11.80 15.52 -34.60
N THR A 12 12.61 15.31 -33.54
CA THR A 12 12.36 14.22 -32.58
C THR A 12 11.92 14.67 -31.19
N TRP A 13 11.66 15.97 -30.96
CA TRP A 13 11.40 16.51 -29.61
C TRP A 13 9.94 16.92 -29.36
N HIS A 14 8.98 16.47 -30.16
CA HIS A 14 7.56 16.63 -29.90
C HIS A 14 6.85 15.29 -29.73
N GLU A 15 7.45 14.34 -29.05
CA GLU A 15 6.62 13.37 -28.33
C GLU A 15 6.02 14.12 -27.14
N LYS A 16 4.74 14.48 -27.29
CA LYS A 16 3.92 15.10 -26.28
C LYS A 16 4.15 14.38 -24.97
N SER A 17 4.44 15.12 -23.91
CA SER A 17 4.45 14.60 -22.53
C SER A 17 3.13 13.88 -22.32
N ILE A 18 3.18 12.55 -22.35
CA ILE A 18 2.02 11.71 -22.12
C ILE A 18 1.82 11.76 -20.61
N LYS A 19 0.75 12.40 -20.15
CA LYS A 19 0.40 12.36 -18.74
C LYS A 19 0.22 10.90 -18.33
N PRO A 20 0.91 10.41 -17.30
CA PRO A 20 0.71 9.07 -16.83
C PRO A 20 -0.68 8.93 -16.23
N TYR A 21 -1.35 7.85 -16.57
CA TYR A 21 -2.64 7.50 -16.03
C TYR A 21 -2.44 6.47 -14.94
N CYS A 22 -3.15 6.60 -13.84
CA CYS A 22 -3.19 5.63 -12.75
C CYS A 22 -1.83 5.30 -12.10
N ASP A 23 -1.31 6.23 -11.35
CA ASP A 23 -0.12 6.03 -10.49
C ASP A 23 -0.40 5.16 -9.26
N LEU A 24 -1.67 4.89 -9.01
CA LEU A 24 -2.11 4.06 -7.91
C LEU A 24 -1.71 2.58 -8.05
N CYS A 25 -1.39 2.10 -9.25
CA CYS A 25 -0.96 0.71 -9.46
C CYS A 25 0.33 0.37 -8.71
N GLY A 26 1.35 1.23 -8.78
CA GLY A 26 2.60 1.04 -8.03
C GLY A 26 2.46 1.25 -6.52
N CYS A 27 1.45 2.01 -6.08
CA CYS A 27 1.19 2.33 -4.68
C CYS A 27 0.11 1.42 -4.07
N ALA A 28 -0.76 0.85 -4.89
CA ALA A 28 -1.90 0.04 -4.45
C ALA A 28 -1.50 -1.18 -3.61
N THR A 29 -0.31 -1.73 -3.83
CA THR A 29 0.22 -2.86 -3.07
C THR A 29 0.78 -2.47 -1.70
N ASN A 30 1.13 -1.19 -1.52
CA ASN A 30 1.77 -0.69 -0.31
C ASN A 30 0.81 -0.04 0.67
N ASN A 31 -0.44 0.15 0.30
CA ASN A 31 -1.39 0.88 1.14
C ASN A 31 -1.50 0.28 2.52
N GLY A 32 -1.26 1.14 3.51
CA GLY A 32 -1.17 0.90 4.92
C GLY A 32 -2.38 0.27 5.62
N ASN A 33 -3.24 -0.40 4.88
CA ASN A 33 -4.28 -1.23 5.45
C ASN A 33 -3.67 -2.59 5.87
N PHE A 34 -2.67 -2.50 6.75
CA PHE A 34 -2.17 -3.66 7.44
C PHE A 34 -3.32 -4.20 8.28
N GLY A 35 -3.71 -5.46 8.02
CA GLY A 35 -4.61 -6.16 8.93
C GLY A 35 -4.02 -6.17 10.34
N PHE A 36 -4.83 -6.51 11.33
CA PHE A 36 -4.38 -6.61 12.73
C PHE A 36 -3.13 -7.47 12.91
N GLY A 37 -2.86 -8.41 12.00
CA GLY A 37 -1.71 -9.29 12.05
C GLY A 37 -0.36 -8.57 12.13
N THR A 38 -0.23 -7.40 11.53
CA THR A 38 1.00 -6.59 11.59
C THR A 38 1.14 -5.79 12.89
N LEU A 39 0.02 -5.42 13.51
CA LEU A 39 0.03 -4.66 14.76
C LEU A 39 -0.15 -5.53 16.01
N SER A 40 -0.58 -6.78 15.85
CA SER A 40 -0.80 -7.70 16.98
C SER A 40 0.48 -8.30 17.56
N ASN A 41 1.65 -8.05 16.96
CA ASN A 41 2.93 -8.62 17.36
C ASN A 41 2.96 -10.16 17.33
N SER A 42 2.10 -10.78 16.56
CA SER A 42 2.19 -12.19 16.27
C SER A 42 3.21 -12.44 15.16
N ASN A 43 3.96 -13.52 15.31
CA ASN A 43 4.82 -14.02 14.25
C ASN A 43 3.95 -14.81 13.30
N PHE A 44 4.05 -14.55 12.02
CA PHE A 44 3.25 -15.28 11.05
C PHE A 44 3.92 -15.34 9.67
N ILE A 45 3.50 -16.32 8.91
CA ILE A 45 3.62 -16.35 7.45
C ILE A 45 2.19 -16.38 6.93
N GLY A 46 1.87 -15.54 5.94
CA GLY A 46 0.51 -15.39 5.46
C GLY A 46 0.42 -15.16 3.97
N PHE A 47 -0.77 -15.38 3.48
CA PHE A 47 -1.17 -15.08 2.12
C PHE A 47 -2.35 -14.13 2.15
N ARG A 48 -2.32 -13.10 1.29
CA ARG A 48 -3.36 -12.07 1.18
C ARG A 48 -3.73 -11.87 -0.28
N TYR A 49 -5.02 -11.80 -0.55
CA TYR A 49 -5.57 -11.35 -1.81
C TYR A 49 -6.17 -9.96 -1.62
N ILE A 50 -5.90 -9.06 -2.56
CA ILE A 50 -6.44 -7.71 -2.58
C ILE A 50 -7.02 -7.47 -3.97
N HIS A 51 -8.26 -7.03 -4.00
CA HIS A 51 -8.95 -6.53 -5.19
C HIS A 51 -9.18 -5.03 -5.06
N GLN A 52 -8.87 -4.28 -6.13
CA GLN A 52 -9.15 -2.84 -6.21
C GLN A 52 -9.69 -2.54 -7.59
N SER A 53 -10.62 -1.59 -7.67
CA SER A 53 -11.12 -1.08 -8.93
C SER A 53 -11.04 0.45 -8.99
N PHE A 54 -10.76 0.95 -10.18
CA PHE A 54 -10.62 2.38 -10.47
C PHE A 54 -11.28 2.68 -11.82
N GLU A 55 -11.77 3.91 -11.94
CA GLU A 55 -12.09 4.53 -13.21
C GLU A 55 -11.05 5.60 -13.50
N SER A 56 -10.51 5.63 -14.70
CA SER A 56 -9.54 6.64 -15.12
C SER A 56 -9.89 7.20 -16.50
N ARG A 57 -9.53 8.46 -16.74
CA ARG A 57 -9.70 9.11 -18.05
C ARG A 57 -8.37 9.18 -18.78
N ASP A 58 -8.39 8.75 -20.05
CA ASP A 58 -7.19 8.75 -20.91
C ASP A 58 -7.08 10.07 -21.67
N GLY A 59 -6.79 11.19 -20.97
CA GLY A 59 -6.56 12.49 -21.59
C GLY A 59 -6.93 13.67 -20.70
N ILE A 60 -6.62 14.89 -21.23
CA ILE A 60 -6.85 16.18 -20.54
C ILE A 60 -8.21 16.81 -20.90
N PHE A 61 -8.95 16.23 -21.85
CA PHE A 61 -10.24 16.75 -22.29
C PHE A 61 -11.38 16.00 -21.61
N SER A 62 -12.47 16.71 -21.36
CA SER A 62 -13.70 16.13 -20.78
C SER A 62 -14.26 14.94 -21.59
N ASP A 63 -14.00 14.92 -22.90
CA ASP A 63 -14.46 13.89 -23.84
C ASP A 63 -13.43 12.77 -24.05
N SER A 64 -12.34 12.75 -23.25
CA SER A 64 -11.36 11.67 -23.31
C SER A 64 -11.99 10.34 -22.88
N PRO A 65 -11.67 9.23 -23.56
CA PRO A 65 -12.26 7.95 -23.24
C PRO A 65 -11.91 7.53 -21.80
N SER A 66 -12.90 7.04 -21.07
CA SER A 66 -12.71 6.46 -19.76
C SER A 66 -12.27 4.99 -19.87
N SER A 67 -11.62 4.52 -18.86
CA SER A 67 -11.22 3.13 -18.71
C SER A 67 -11.52 2.62 -17.30
N ASN A 68 -11.93 1.37 -17.22
CA ASN A 68 -12.11 0.65 -15.97
C ASN A 68 -10.88 -0.22 -15.72
N GLU A 69 -10.28 -0.05 -14.54
CA GLU A 69 -9.07 -0.74 -14.12
C GLU A 69 -9.36 -1.65 -12.94
N TYR A 70 -8.88 -2.88 -13.04
CA TYR A 70 -9.02 -3.91 -12.02
C TYR A 70 -7.63 -4.41 -11.64
N LEU A 71 -7.28 -4.25 -10.38
CA LEU A 71 -5.99 -4.64 -9.81
C LEU A 71 -6.21 -5.77 -8.82
N ASN A 72 -5.73 -6.96 -9.18
CA ASN A 72 -5.74 -8.11 -8.30
C ASN A 72 -4.32 -8.37 -7.81
N THR A 73 -4.11 -8.33 -6.52
CA THR A 73 -2.81 -8.57 -5.90
C THR A 73 -2.87 -9.80 -5.01
N TYR A 74 -2.00 -10.77 -5.29
CA TYR A 74 -1.76 -11.96 -4.51
C TYR A 74 -0.44 -11.76 -3.76
N GLN A 75 -0.48 -11.61 -2.45
CA GLN A 75 0.69 -11.22 -1.67
C GLN A 75 1.08 -12.31 -0.67
N LEU A 76 2.30 -12.79 -0.78
CA LEU A 76 2.96 -13.52 0.30
C LEU A 76 3.55 -12.49 1.27
N TRP A 77 3.24 -12.61 2.57
CA TRP A 77 3.72 -11.67 3.56
C TRP A 77 4.04 -12.36 4.87
N THR A 78 4.95 -11.78 5.64
CA THR A 78 5.41 -12.38 6.88
C THR A 78 5.80 -11.33 7.90
N GLN A 79 5.70 -11.69 9.17
CA GLN A 79 6.24 -10.97 10.31
C GLN A 79 7.00 -11.96 11.19
N VAL A 80 8.31 -11.74 11.37
CA VAL A 80 9.20 -12.61 12.12
C VAL A 80 9.88 -11.79 13.22
N PRO A 81 9.82 -12.22 14.50
CA PRO A 81 10.55 -11.58 15.57
C PRO A 81 12.04 -11.91 15.42
N VAL A 82 12.86 -10.90 15.61
CA VAL A 82 14.33 -11.07 15.66
C VAL A 82 14.80 -11.03 17.12
N PHE A 83 14.21 -10.12 17.91
CA PHE A 83 14.46 -9.95 19.33
C PHE A 83 13.14 -9.63 20.05
N GLN A 84 13.16 -9.51 21.39
CA GLN A 84 11.96 -9.26 22.19
C GLN A 84 11.11 -8.04 21.76
N SER A 85 11.77 -6.99 21.25
CA SER A 85 11.09 -5.75 20.82
C SER A 85 11.32 -5.43 19.35
N PHE A 86 12.04 -6.27 18.62
CA PHE A 86 12.38 -6.04 17.23
C PHE A 86 11.86 -7.15 16.34
N TYR A 87 11.18 -6.81 15.27
CA TYR A 87 10.68 -7.77 14.28
C TYR A 87 10.87 -7.23 12.86
N ILE A 88 10.87 -8.12 11.91
CA ILE A 88 10.96 -7.82 10.48
C ILE A 88 9.66 -8.22 9.82
N THR A 89 9.14 -7.35 8.97
CA THR A 89 8.08 -7.69 8.02
C THR A 89 8.62 -7.69 6.61
N ALA A 90 8.16 -8.64 5.81
CA ALA A 90 8.46 -8.69 4.39
C ALA A 90 7.20 -9.03 3.61
N SER A 91 7.09 -8.51 2.39
CA SER A 91 6.00 -8.84 1.49
C SER A 91 6.46 -8.89 0.04
N LEU A 92 5.93 -9.87 -0.70
CA LEU A 92 6.16 -10.06 -2.12
C LEU A 92 4.82 -10.20 -2.83
N PRO A 93 4.40 -9.21 -3.63
CA PRO A 93 3.16 -9.26 -4.39
C PRO A 93 3.36 -9.92 -5.75
N TYR A 94 2.35 -10.65 -6.21
CA TYR A 94 2.12 -10.99 -7.60
C TYR A 94 0.87 -10.23 -8.04
N GLN A 95 0.96 -9.49 -9.13
CA GLN A 95 -0.11 -8.62 -9.62
C GLN A 95 -0.73 -9.18 -10.90
N ASP A 96 -2.05 -9.03 -11.02
CA ASP A 96 -2.85 -9.26 -12.22
C ASP A 96 -3.65 -8.00 -12.48
N LEU A 97 -3.16 -7.17 -13.39
CA LEU A 97 -3.69 -5.86 -13.74
C LEU A 97 -4.49 -5.98 -15.04
N LYS A 98 -5.68 -5.39 -15.06
CA LYS A 98 -6.53 -5.37 -16.24
C LYS A 98 -7.15 -3.99 -16.41
N ARG A 99 -7.02 -3.41 -17.61
CA ARG A 99 -7.65 -2.16 -18.03
C ARG A 99 -8.53 -2.41 -19.24
N THR A 100 -9.76 -1.89 -19.20
CA THR A 100 -10.73 -1.99 -20.29
C THR A 100 -11.20 -0.60 -20.65
N PHE A 101 -11.03 -0.21 -21.91
CA PHE A 101 -11.45 1.10 -22.41
C PHE A 101 -12.94 1.07 -22.81
N GLU A 102 -13.68 2.12 -22.48
CA GLU A 102 -15.12 2.20 -22.78
C GLU A 102 -15.44 2.22 -24.26
N SER A 103 -14.50 2.65 -25.10
CA SER A 103 -14.64 2.55 -26.56
C SER A 103 -14.77 1.13 -27.08
N GLY A 104 -14.71 0.13 -26.20
CA GLY A 104 -15.02 -1.28 -26.47
C GLY A 104 -13.99 -2.03 -27.32
N SER A 105 -12.91 -1.39 -27.74
CA SER A 105 -12.00 -1.95 -28.73
C SER A 105 -10.67 -2.47 -28.20
N ALA A 106 -10.30 -2.13 -26.96
CA ALA A 106 -9.02 -2.57 -26.41
C ALA A 106 -9.14 -2.96 -24.93
N THR A 107 -8.53 -4.10 -24.60
CA THR A 107 -8.26 -4.51 -23.20
C THR A 107 -6.77 -4.69 -23.05
N GLU A 108 -6.18 -4.03 -22.08
CA GLU A 108 -4.79 -4.22 -21.69
C GLU A 108 -4.75 -5.11 -20.45
N SER A 109 -3.79 -6.02 -20.38
CA SER A 109 -3.56 -6.81 -19.17
C SER A 109 -2.08 -7.03 -18.93
N LEU A 110 -1.68 -7.01 -17.67
CA LEU A 110 -0.31 -7.18 -17.25
C LEU A 110 -0.27 -8.08 -16.01
N LYS A 111 0.66 -9.04 -15.98
CA LYS A 111 0.79 -9.95 -14.85
C LYS A 111 2.25 -10.15 -14.52
N GLY A 112 2.58 -10.21 -13.24
CA GLY A 112 3.94 -10.47 -12.84
C GLY A 112 4.17 -10.25 -11.34
N ILE A 113 5.41 -10.52 -10.93
CA ILE A 113 5.88 -10.20 -9.59
C ILE A 113 6.02 -8.68 -9.51
N GLY A 114 5.46 -8.09 -8.47
CA GLY A 114 5.61 -6.67 -8.18
C GLY A 114 6.81 -6.36 -7.29
N ASP A 115 6.86 -5.14 -6.78
CA ASP A 115 7.96 -4.68 -5.94
C ASP A 115 7.84 -5.25 -4.52
N ALA A 116 8.90 -5.89 -4.04
CA ALA A 116 8.98 -6.44 -2.70
C ALA A 116 9.21 -5.34 -1.67
N ASN A 117 8.64 -5.51 -0.47
CA ASN A 117 8.86 -4.62 0.66
C ASN A 117 9.50 -5.36 1.82
N VAL A 118 10.44 -4.71 2.50
CA VAL A 118 11.07 -5.20 3.72
C VAL A 118 11.14 -4.08 4.73
N MET A 119 10.70 -4.32 5.97
CA MET A 119 10.73 -3.33 7.04
C MET A 119 11.22 -3.95 8.35
N GLY A 120 12.06 -3.21 9.07
CA GLY A 120 12.42 -3.47 10.44
C GLY A 120 11.56 -2.61 11.38
N TRP A 121 11.06 -3.21 12.44
CA TRP A 121 10.19 -2.57 13.41
C TRP A 121 10.74 -2.68 14.80
N TYR A 122 10.65 -1.59 15.55
CA TYR A 122 10.93 -1.57 16.98
C TYR A 122 9.65 -1.28 17.77
N LYS A 123 9.27 -2.17 18.68
CA LYS A 123 8.08 -2.05 19.52
C LYS A 123 8.43 -1.61 20.91
N LEU A 124 7.97 -0.41 21.26
CA LEU A 124 8.01 0.14 22.60
C LEU A 124 6.74 -0.27 23.35
N GLN A 125 6.88 -1.13 24.34
CA GLN A 125 5.77 -1.55 25.19
C GLN A 125 5.96 -0.97 26.58
N PHE A 126 4.99 -0.18 27.05
CA PHE A 126 5.07 0.45 28.34
C PHE A 126 4.80 -0.55 29.45
N LEU A 127 5.45 -0.36 30.60
CA LEU A 127 5.20 -1.15 31.80
C LEU A 127 4.04 -0.56 32.57
N LYS A 128 3.15 -1.37 33.12
CA LYS A 128 2.07 -0.90 33.98
C LYS A 128 2.66 -0.38 35.30
N LYS A 129 2.32 0.85 35.69
CA LYS A 129 2.71 1.38 37.01
C LYS A 129 1.96 0.63 38.11
N GLN A 130 2.70 -0.04 38.98
CA GLN A 130 2.13 -0.77 40.12
C GLN A 130 2.01 0.25 41.29
N ASN A 131 0.79 0.48 41.78
CA ASN A 131 0.52 1.43 42.85
C ASN A 131 0.69 0.86 44.27
N ASN A 132 1.21 -0.35 44.42
CA ASN A 132 1.39 -0.99 45.75
C ASN A 132 2.84 -1.39 45.96
N ASP A 133 3.52 -0.71 46.87
CA ASP A 133 4.91 -0.98 47.32
C ASP A 133 5.03 -2.17 48.28
N SER A 134 4.01 -3.03 48.42
CA SER A 134 3.92 -3.98 49.54
C SER A 134 4.05 -5.45 49.19
N ILE A 135 4.35 -5.84 47.96
CA ILE A 135 4.48 -7.26 47.58
C ILE A 135 5.86 -7.51 46.98
N PRO A 136 6.64 -8.50 47.49
CA PRO A 136 7.90 -8.92 46.86
C PRO A 136 7.62 -9.42 45.43
N TYR A 137 8.42 -8.91 44.48
CA TYR A 137 8.30 -9.14 43.05
C TYR A 137 8.01 -10.58 42.64
N PRO A 138 6.83 -10.90 42.06
CA PRO A 138 6.73 -12.05 41.19
C PRO A 138 7.37 -11.67 39.84
N VAL A 139 8.02 -12.63 39.23
CA VAL A 139 8.70 -12.53 37.96
C VAL A 139 7.74 -11.98 36.89
N GLY A 140 8.05 -10.76 36.36
CA GLY A 140 7.33 -10.12 35.25
C GLY A 140 6.37 -9.00 35.67
N ARG A 141 6.77 -7.74 35.43
CA ARG A 141 5.85 -6.60 35.52
C ARG A 141 4.77 -6.73 34.44
N PRO A 142 3.47 -6.56 34.78
CA PRO A 142 2.42 -6.59 33.77
C PRO A 142 2.64 -5.49 32.73
N LEU A 143 2.57 -5.86 31.48
CA LEU A 143 2.72 -4.93 30.35
C LEU A 143 1.51 -4.00 30.27
N SER A 144 1.75 -2.76 29.87
CA SER A 144 0.70 -1.80 29.56
C SER A 144 -0.12 -2.28 28.34
N ARG A 145 -1.37 -1.86 28.29
CA ARG A 145 -2.24 -2.04 27.13
C ARG A 145 -1.82 -1.18 25.93
N HIS A 146 -0.87 -0.28 26.12
CA HIS A 146 -0.39 0.66 25.11
C HIS A 146 0.95 0.21 24.55
N SER A 147 1.12 0.29 23.24
CA SER A 147 2.41 0.13 22.58
C SER A 147 2.57 1.11 21.44
N ILE A 148 3.80 1.56 21.21
CA ILE A 148 4.21 2.35 20.05
C ILE A 148 5.16 1.49 19.23
N GLN A 149 5.08 1.60 17.92
CA GLN A 149 5.92 0.87 16.98
C GLN A 149 6.53 1.86 16.01
N ILE A 150 7.83 1.75 15.81
CA ILE A 150 8.57 2.57 14.85
C ILE A 150 9.13 1.62 13.79
N GLY A 151 8.82 1.89 12.55
CA GLY A 151 9.25 1.09 11.40
C GLY A 151 10.11 1.89 10.44
N ILE A 152 11.15 1.24 9.93
CA ILE A 152 11.96 1.75 8.82
C ILE A 152 12.16 0.61 7.83
N GLY A 153 12.08 0.92 6.56
CA GLY A 153 12.17 -0.12 5.54
C GLY A 153 12.39 0.43 4.14
N ALA A 154 12.32 -0.47 3.19
CA ALA A 154 12.50 -0.17 1.79
C ALA A 154 11.57 -1.01 0.91
N LYS A 155 11.15 -0.42 -0.20
CA LYS A 155 10.59 -1.11 -1.35
C LYS A 155 11.74 -1.38 -2.34
N LEU A 156 11.83 -2.61 -2.80
CA LEU A 156 12.86 -3.07 -3.73
C LEU A 156 12.26 -3.17 -5.14
N PRO A 157 12.94 -2.70 -6.18
CA PRO A 157 12.45 -2.73 -7.56
C PRO A 157 12.58 -4.15 -8.15
N THR A 158 11.76 -5.07 -7.68
CA THR A 158 11.76 -6.48 -8.13
C THR A 158 10.78 -6.73 -9.26
N GLY A 159 9.81 -5.83 -9.46
CA GLY A 159 8.80 -5.93 -10.50
C GLY A 159 9.27 -5.37 -11.84
N GLU A 160 8.73 -5.93 -12.93
CA GLU A 160 8.93 -5.40 -14.28
C GLU A 160 8.20 -4.06 -14.43
N PHE A 161 8.82 -3.07 -15.07
CA PHE A 161 8.26 -1.71 -15.18
C PHE A 161 8.41 -1.08 -16.59
N GLU A 162 8.84 -1.86 -17.58
CA GLU A 162 9.03 -1.40 -18.96
C GLU A 162 8.22 -2.21 -19.98
N GLU A 163 7.19 -2.90 -19.51
CA GLU A 163 6.32 -3.67 -20.38
C GLU A 163 5.54 -2.73 -21.31
N ARG A 164 5.58 -3.01 -22.59
CA ARG A 164 4.91 -2.21 -23.62
C ARG A 164 3.50 -2.70 -23.83
N LEU A 165 2.54 -1.83 -23.57
CA LEU A 165 1.14 -2.03 -23.87
C LEU A 165 0.75 -1.08 -25.01
N THR A 166 0.08 -1.59 -26.04
CA THR A 166 -0.39 -0.77 -27.18
C THR A 166 0.69 0.18 -27.73
N ASN A 167 1.92 -0.34 -27.95
CA ASN A 167 3.09 0.36 -28.50
C ASN A 167 3.77 1.40 -27.59
N ARG A 168 3.37 1.56 -26.34
CA ARG A 168 4.01 2.46 -25.37
C ARG A 168 4.16 1.81 -24.00
N VAL A 169 5.14 2.29 -23.21
CA VAL A 169 5.22 2.02 -21.80
C VAL A 169 4.36 3.04 -21.07
N ASN A 170 3.43 2.56 -20.24
CA ASN A 170 2.69 3.42 -19.33
C ASN A 170 3.24 3.20 -17.91
N PRO A 171 4.01 4.14 -17.32
CA PRO A 171 4.60 3.97 -16.01
C PRO A 171 3.58 3.72 -14.90
N GLY A 172 2.40 4.32 -14.99
CA GLY A 172 1.33 4.16 -14.02
C GLY A 172 0.61 2.81 -14.09
N PHE A 173 0.78 2.03 -15.16
CA PHE A 173 0.18 0.71 -15.33
C PHE A 173 1.25 -0.35 -15.57
N GLN A 174 2.03 -0.64 -14.53
CA GLN A 174 3.11 -1.64 -14.50
C GLN A 174 3.04 -2.44 -13.22
N VAL A 175 3.58 -3.66 -13.21
CA VAL A 175 3.64 -4.48 -11.99
C VAL A 175 4.72 -4.01 -11.01
N GLY A 176 5.72 -3.30 -11.49
CA GLY A 176 6.79 -2.67 -10.71
C GLY A 176 6.95 -1.20 -11.02
N THR A 177 7.74 -0.50 -10.22
CA THR A 177 8.03 0.93 -10.40
C THR A 177 9.45 1.19 -10.90
N GLY A 178 10.32 0.18 -10.82
CA GLY A 178 11.75 0.29 -11.15
C GLY A 178 12.55 1.17 -10.19
N SER A 179 11.95 1.68 -9.12
CA SER A 179 12.60 2.55 -8.14
C SER A 179 12.78 1.89 -6.78
N PHE A 180 13.85 2.26 -6.10
CA PHE A 180 14.06 1.96 -4.69
C PHE A 180 13.42 3.07 -3.85
N ASP A 181 12.49 2.73 -2.94
CA ASP A 181 11.81 3.70 -2.09
C ASP A 181 12.15 3.48 -0.63
N GLY A 182 12.29 4.57 0.14
CA GLY A 182 12.38 4.53 1.60
C GLY A 182 10.99 4.49 2.23
N ILE A 183 10.83 3.73 3.33
CA ILE A 183 9.56 3.60 4.06
C ILE A 183 9.80 3.91 5.53
N PHE A 184 9.01 4.84 6.10
CA PHE A 184 9.05 5.23 7.51
C PHE A 184 7.65 5.10 8.09
N SER A 185 7.53 4.41 9.22
CA SER A 185 6.21 4.16 9.81
C SER A 185 6.21 4.39 11.32
N LEU A 186 5.08 4.89 11.80
CA LEU A 186 4.78 5.05 13.22
C LEU A 186 3.43 4.40 13.50
N GLY A 187 3.42 3.40 14.38
CA GLY A 187 2.24 2.69 14.80
C GLY A 187 1.91 2.94 16.27
N TYR A 188 0.64 2.98 16.60
CA TYR A 188 0.14 2.99 17.97
C TYR A 188 -0.92 1.90 18.12
N ASN A 189 -0.85 1.16 19.21
CA ASN A 189 -1.84 0.13 19.51
C ASN A 189 -2.28 0.22 20.96
N TYR A 190 -3.58 0.22 21.18
CA TYR A 190 -4.24 0.07 22.47
C TYR A 190 -5.01 -1.26 22.51
N GLY A 191 -4.54 -2.19 23.33
CA GLY A 191 -5.14 -3.51 23.50
C GLY A 191 -5.99 -3.59 24.77
N GLY A 192 -7.21 -3.05 24.79
CA GLY A 192 -8.15 -3.23 25.90
C GLY A 192 -8.67 -4.66 26.05
N ASP A 193 -9.46 -4.95 27.09
CA ASP A 193 -9.99 -6.30 27.34
C ASP A 193 -10.98 -6.71 26.25
N LYS A 194 -11.92 -5.82 25.92
CA LYS A 194 -12.95 -6.04 24.89
C LYS A 194 -12.78 -5.10 23.69
N ILE A 195 -12.38 -3.87 23.90
CA ILE A 195 -12.21 -2.86 22.88
C ILE A 195 -10.73 -2.55 22.71
N GLY A 196 -10.29 -2.48 21.49
CA GLY A 196 -8.94 -2.04 21.16
C GLY A 196 -8.96 -1.05 20.00
N PHE A 197 -7.84 -0.33 19.88
CA PHE A 197 -7.64 0.67 18.84
C PHE A 197 -6.23 0.51 18.29
N ASN A 198 -6.08 0.62 16.99
CA ASN A 198 -4.80 0.77 16.34
C ASN A 198 -4.79 1.96 15.38
N ALA A 199 -3.63 2.57 15.25
CA ALA A 199 -3.36 3.60 14.27
C ALA A 199 -1.98 3.37 13.66
N LEU A 200 -1.87 3.60 12.37
CA LEU A 200 -0.63 3.53 11.62
C LEU A 200 -0.50 4.76 10.74
N PHE A 201 0.69 5.31 10.70
CA PHE A 201 1.07 6.41 9.85
C PHE A 201 2.36 6.02 9.12
N THR A 202 2.39 6.15 7.81
CA THR A 202 3.53 5.72 6.98
C THR A 202 3.85 6.80 5.95
N TYR A 203 5.13 7.09 5.81
CA TYR A 203 5.67 7.94 4.76
C TYR A 203 6.51 7.11 3.80
N TYR A 204 6.20 7.22 2.51
CA TYR A 204 6.95 6.61 1.42
C TYR A 204 7.73 7.68 0.69
N GLN A 205 9.05 7.64 0.82
CA GLN A 205 9.96 8.46 0.06
C GLN A 205 10.27 7.74 -1.26
N LYS A 206 9.65 8.18 -2.33
CA LYS A 206 9.80 7.55 -3.64
C LYS A 206 11.14 7.89 -4.26
N GLY A 207 11.81 6.87 -4.82
CA GLY A 207 13.01 7.02 -5.60
C GLY A 207 12.72 7.28 -7.07
N GLU A 208 13.74 7.67 -7.81
CA GLU A 208 13.72 7.80 -9.26
C GLU A 208 14.14 6.48 -9.91
N ASN A 209 13.47 6.06 -10.97
CA ASN A 209 13.88 4.90 -11.74
C ASN A 209 14.86 5.28 -12.88
N LYS A 210 15.37 4.28 -13.59
CA LYS A 210 16.36 4.49 -14.66
C LYS A 210 15.83 5.29 -15.87
N ASN A 211 14.51 5.49 -15.96
CA ASN A 211 13.84 6.28 -17.01
C ASN A 211 13.60 7.72 -16.56
N GLU A 212 14.30 8.18 -15.50
CA GLU A 212 14.13 9.50 -14.90
C GLU A 212 12.67 9.81 -14.51
N TYR A 213 11.93 8.75 -14.14
CA TYR A 213 10.56 8.84 -13.65
C TYR A 213 10.54 8.61 -12.15
N ARG A 214 9.97 9.55 -11.41
CA ARG A 214 9.82 9.50 -9.95
C ARG A 214 8.36 9.69 -9.59
N PHE A 215 7.78 8.66 -8.98
CA PHE A 215 6.44 8.73 -8.40
C PHE A 215 6.38 9.77 -7.28
N GLY A 216 5.20 10.35 -7.04
CA GLY A 216 4.99 11.26 -5.92
C GLY A 216 5.24 10.58 -4.57
N ASN A 217 5.87 11.28 -3.63
CA ASN A 217 5.96 10.76 -2.27
C ASN A 217 4.54 10.57 -1.71
N GLN A 218 4.40 9.68 -0.74
CA GLN A 218 3.08 9.30 -0.25
C GLN A 218 3.05 9.32 1.27
N TRP A 219 2.02 9.94 1.81
CA TRP A 219 1.62 9.80 3.19
C TRP A 219 0.41 8.87 3.27
N SER A 220 0.52 7.84 4.10
CA SER A 220 -0.57 6.88 4.33
C SER A 220 -0.91 6.86 5.81
N TYR A 221 -2.20 6.85 6.12
CA TYR A 221 -2.67 6.76 7.50
C TYR A 221 -3.86 5.81 7.61
N ALA A 222 -3.95 5.13 8.73
CA ALA A 222 -5.07 4.26 9.06
C ALA A 222 -5.34 4.26 10.56
N GLY A 223 -6.60 4.19 10.94
CA GLY A 223 -7.04 4.03 12.32
C GLY A 223 -8.23 3.11 12.39
N ASN A 224 -8.17 2.08 13.26
CA ASN A 224 -9.23 1.08 13.41
C ASN A 224 -9.61 0.91 14.87
N LEU A 225 -10.91 0.85 15.12
CA LEU A 225 -11.51 0.46 16.38
C LEU A 225 -12.05 -0.96 16.22
N TYR A 226 -11.67 -1.86 17.12
CA TYR A 226 -12.06 -3.25 17.07
C TYR A 226 -12.64 -3.74 18.39
N TYR A 227 -13.52 -4.75 18.30
CA TYR A 227 -14.11 -5.41 19.45
C TYR A 227 -13.68 -6.87 19.50
N LYS A 228 -13.20 -7.34 20.67
CA LYS A 228 -12.77 -8.72 20.90
C LYS A 228 -13.91 -9.58 21.42
N LEU A 229 -14.30 -10.56 20.63
CA LEU A 229 -15.25 -11.60 21.01
C LEU A 229 -14.48 -12.90 21.20
N ALA A 230 -14.24 -13.27 22.45
CA ALA A 230 -13.64 -14.58 22.77
C ALA A 230 -14.76 -15.62 22.88
N LEU A 231 -14.73 -16.62 21.99
CA LEU A 231 -15.61 -17.76 21.96
C LEU A 231 -14.81 -19.01 22.34
N ASN A 232 -15.47 -20.08 22.74
CA ASN A 232 -14.77 -21.26 23.29
C ASN A 232 -13.71 -21.87 22.36
N THR A 233 -13.91 -21.79 21.05
CA THR A 233 -13.04 -22.43 20.04
C THR A 233 -12.31 -21.45 19.12
N PHE A 234 -12.74 -20.20 19.06
CA PHE A 234 -12.15 -19.16 18.22
C PHE A 234 -12.36 -17.78 18.83
N SER A 235 -11.60 -16.80 18.38
CA SER A 235 -11.82 -15.40 18.70
C SER A 235 -12.18 -14.63 17.42
N LEU A 236 -13.13 -13.71 17.53
CA LEU A 236 -13.57 -12.86 16.43
C LEU A 236 -13.33 -11.39 16.80
N MET A 237 -12.74 -10.64 15.90
CA MET A 237 -12.48 -9.22 16.06
C MET A 237 -13.08 -8.42 14.88
N PRO A 238 -14.38 -8.08 14.93
CA PRO A 238 -14.93 -7.10 14.01
C PRO A 238 -14.30 -5.73 14.26
N PHE A 239 -14.12 -4.95 13.20
CA PHE A 239 -13.56 -3.61 13.27
C PHE A 239 -14.19 -2.66 12.27
N VAL A 240 -14.09 -1.39 12.61
CA VAL A 240 -14.39 -0.27 11.73
C VAL A 240 -13.28 0.76 11.84
N GLY A 241 -13.05 1.51 10.78
CA GLY A 241 -11.97 2.48 10.78
C GLY A 241 -12.03 3.46 9.61
N ILE A 242 -11.00 4.25 9.54
CA ILE A 242 -10.72 5.14 8.42
C ILE A 242 -9.29 4.88 7.95
N SER A 243 -9.05 5.07 6.67
CA SER A 243 -7.71 5.08 6.08
C SER A 243 -7.64 6.11 4.97
N GLY A 244 -6.48 6.62 4.69
CA GLY A 244 -6.29 7.55 3.61
C GLY A 244 -4.86 7.61 3.13
N ASP A 245 -4.72 8.17 1.95
CA ASP A 245 -3.46 8.40 1.28
C ASP A 245 -3.44 9.82 0.72
N ASP A 246 -2.28 10.44 0.79
CA ASP A 246 -1.97 11.74 0.22
C ASP A 246 -0.73 11.58 -0.65
N TYR A 247 -0.78 11.97 -1.91
CA TYR A 247 0.25 11.78 -2.93
C TYR A 247 0.78 13.11 -3.41
N ASP A 248 2.10 13.28 -3.38
CA ASP A 248 2.78 14.40 -4.05
C ASP A 248 2.71 14.24 -5.57
N THR A 249 3.06 15.31 -6.29
CA THR A 249 3.18 15.30 -7.75
C THR A 249 4.30 14.38 -8.23
N ILE A 250 4.09 13.77 -9.40
CA ILE A 250 5.07 12.98 -10.14
C ILE A 250 6.11 13.89 -10.78
N LYS A 251 7.32 13.38 -10.94
CA LYS A 251 8.39 14.04 -11.71
C LYS A 251 8.87 13.14 -12.83
N GLN A 252 9.12 13.73 -13.99
CA GLN A 252 9.72 13.06 -15.13
C GLN A 252 10.79 13.97 -15.73
N PHE A 253 12.00 13.46 -15.93
CA PHE A 253 13.17 14.23 -16.40
C PHE A 253 13.45 15.47 -15.54
N GLY A 254 13.23 15.37 -14.21
CA GLY A 254 13.35 16.50 -13.29
C GLY A 254 12.19 17.50 -13.31
N GLU A 255 11.30 17.44 -14.29
CA GLU A 255 10.12 18.30 -14.44
C GLU A 255 8.93 17.74 -13.63
N THR A 256 8.19 18.62 -12.98
CA THR A 256 6.97 18.25 -12.24
C THR A 256 5.80 18.13 -13.20
N LEU A 257 5.12 16.98 -13.19
CA LEU A 257 3.89 16.78 -13.96
C LEU A 257 2.71 17.36 -13.17
N GLN A 258 2.00 18.31 -13.79
CA GLN A 258 0.84 18.94 -13.16
C GLN A 258 -0.34 17.97 -13.06
N ASP A 259 -1.20 18.18 -12.06
CA ASP A 259 -2.41 17.40 -11.82
C ASP A 259 -2.13 15.88 -11.62
N THR A 260 -0.99 15.55 -10.99
CA THR A 260 -0.60 14.16 -10.70
C THR A 260 -0.51 13.86 -9.20
N ASP A 261 -0.81 14.84 -8.38
CA ASP A 261 -1.04 14.70 -6.93
C ASP A 261 -2.46 14.25 -6.63
N GLY A 262 -2.73 14.04 -5.37
CA GLY A 262 -4.09 13.75 -4.96
C GLY A 262 -4.21 13.16 -3.57
N GLN A 263 -5.43 13.04 -3.11
CA GLN A 263 -5.75 12.49 -1.79
C GLN A 263 -6.99 11.61 -1.84
N ILE A 264 -7.03 10.63 -0.95
CA ILE A 264 -8.19 9.76 -0.77
C ILE A 264 -8.40 9.48 0.72
N LEU A 265 -9.65 9.55 1.16
CA LEU A 265 -10.10 9.12 2.48
C LEU A 265 -11.13 8.00 2.31
N ASN A 266 -10.89 6.88 2.97
CA ASN A 266 -11.73 5.70 2.92
C ASN A 266 -12.35 5.39 4.29
N GLY A 267 -13.57 4.91 4.29
CA GLY A 267 -14.16 4.15 5.38
C GLY A 267 -13.79 2.68 5.26
N THR A 268 -13.31 2.08 6.33
CA THR A 268 -12.86 0.69 6.35
C THR A 268 -13.67 -0.11 7.36
N PHE A 269 -14.07 -1.32 7.02
CA PHE A 269 -14.71 -2.26 7.93
C PHE A 269 -14.29 -3.68 7.60
N GLY A 270 -14.33 -4.55 8.61
CA GLY A 270 -13.90 -5.92 8.43
C GLY A 270 -13.99 -6.74 9.70
N ALA A 271 -13.46 -7.95 9.62
CA ALA A 271 -13.34 -8.84 10.77
C ALA A 271 -12.10 -9.73 10.64
N GLU A 272 -11.53 -10.08 11.78
CA GLU A 272 -10.46 -11.06 11.90
C GLU A 272 -10.93 -12.19 12.83
N CYS A 273 -10.69 -13.43 12.42
CA CYS A 273 -11.04 -14.64 13.18
C CYS A 273 -9.78 -15.44 13.44
N THR A 274 -9.49 -15.75 14.71
CA THR A 274 -8.36 -16.60 15.09
C THR A 274 -8.87 -17.95 15.53
N ILE A 275 -8.40 -19.03 14.87
CA ILE A 275 -8.74 -20.43 15.13
C ILE A 275 -7.44 -21.22 15.28
N GLY A 276 -7.08 -21.57 16.51
CA GLY A 276 -5.79 -22.22 16.78
C GLY A 276 -4.63 -21.35 16.31
N GLN A 277 -3.83 -21.85 15.36
CA GLN A 277 -2.70 -21.13 14.77
C GLN A 277 -3.07 -20.34 13.50
N PHE A 278 -4.33 -20.43 13.04
CA PHE A 278 -4.76 -19.71 11.85
C PHE A 278 -5.46 -18.40 12.20
N ILE A 279 -5.11 -17.36 11.49
CA ILE A 279 -5.73 -16.03 11.56
C ILE A 279 -6.32 -15.74 10.18
N LEU A 280 -7.63 -15.67 10.09
CA LEU A 280 -8.38 -15.39 8.87
C LEU A 280 -8.93 -13.98 8.96
N GLY A 281 -8.77 -13.19 7.94
CA GLY A 281 -9.31 -11.84 7.93
C GLY A 281 -9.93 -11.45 6.59
N ALA A 282 -10.93 -10.58 6.68
CA ALA A 282 -11.54 -9.95 5.53
C ALA A 282 -11.87 -8.50 5.86
N ASN A 283 -11.63 -7.61 4.90
CA ASN A 283 -12.00 -6.21 5.02
C ASN A 283 -12.39 -5.60 3.68
N ALA A 284 -13.17 -4.54 3.78
CA ALA A 284 -13.54 -3.69 2.66
C ALA A 284 -13.24 -2.22 3.02
N SER A 285 -12.79 -1.46 2.03
CA SER A 285 -12.58 -0.02 2.11
C SER A 285 -13.34 0.64 0.97
N LEU A 286 -14.10 1.67 1.30
CA LEU A 286 -14.90 2.44 0.35
C LEU A 286 -14.53 3.91 0.46
N PRO A 287 -14.34 4.63 -0.66
CA PRO A 287 -14.04 6.05 -0.65
C PRO A 287 -15.15 6.87 0.01
N ILE A 288 -14.78 7.73 0.96
CA ILE A 288 -15.66 8.75 1.55
C ILE A 288 -15.44 10.07 0.82
N SER A 289 -14.19 10.38 0.50
CA SER A 289 -13.78 11.58 -0.23
C SER A 289 -12.53 11.27 -1.02
N GLN A 290 -12.43 11.79 -2.23
CA GLN A 290 -11.25 11.64 -3.07
C GLN A 290 -11.11 12.80 -4.03
N ASP A 291 -9.85 13.15 -4.29
CA ASP A 291 -9.43 14.04 -5.35
C ASP A 291 -8.08 13.50 -5.85
N LEU A 292 -8.12 12.73 -6.91
CA LEU A 292 -6.98 12.01 -7.44
C LEU A 292 -6.69 12.47 -8.87
N PHE A 293 -5.43 12.85 -9.10
CA PHE A 293 -4.96 13.25 -10.44
C PHE A 293 -5.81 14.35 -11.08
N GLY A 294 -6.14 15.41 -10.29
CA GLY A 294 -7.00 16.50 -10.77
C GLY A 294 -8.40 16.02 -11.17
N GLY A 295 -8.92 14.97 -10.52
CA GLY A 295 -10.23 14.37 -10.80
C GLY A 295 -10.26 13.40 -11.99
N ASN A 296 -9.11 13.06 -12.56
CA ASN A 296 -9.02 12.13 -13.70
C ASN A 296 -9.02 10.64 -13.26
N VAL A 297 -8.82 10.37 -11.99
CA VAL A 297 -8.87 9.01 -11.42
C VAL A 297 -9.90 8.97 -10.30
N GLN A 298 -10.73 7.96 -10.32
CA GLN A 298 -11.71 7.67 -9.28
C GLN A 298 -11.51 6.25 -8.77
N ALA A 299 -11.19 6.12 -7.48
CA ALA A 299 -11.18 4.84 -6.80
C ALA A 299 -12.61 4.41 -6.46
N ASN A 300 -12.93 3.13 -6.63
CA ASN A 300 -14.23 2.59 -6.27
C ASN A 300 -14.14 1.80 -4.96
N GLU A 301 -13.86 0.50 -5.03
CA GLU A 301 -13.76 -0.33 -3.83
C GLU A 301 -12.39 -1.00 -3.72
N ARG A 302 -12.04 -1.32 -2.48
CA ARG A 302 -10.92 -2.19 -2.17
C ARG A 302 -11.38 -3.28 -1.23
N LEU A 303 -11.20 -4.54 -1.66
CA LEU A 303 -11.52 -5.73 -0.88
C LEU A 303 -10.23 -6.48 -0.56
N SER A 304 -10.11 -7.00 0.65
CA SER A 304 -8.96 -7.81 1.02
C SER A 304 -9.39 -9.00 1.86
N VAL A 305 -8.83 -10.16 1.55
CA VAL A 305 -8.95 -11.39 2.35
C VAL A 305 -7.58 -11.96 2.58
N TYR A 306 -7.34 -12.53 3.77
CA TYR A 306 -6.05 -13.11 4.10
C TYR A 306 -6.16 -14.29 5.05
N VAL A 307 -5.13 -15.14 4.98
CA VAL A 307 -4.89 -16.22 5.91
C VAL A 307 -3.44 -16.13 6.38
N ASN A 308 -3.26 -16.09 7.69
CA ASN A 308 -1.94 -16.10 8.34
C ASN A 308 -1.82 -17.36 9.20
N PHE A 309 -0.66 -17.97 9.18
CA PHE A 309 -0.26 -19.04 10.07
C PHE A 309 0.68 -18.47 11.13
N SER A 310 0.28 -18.54 12.39
CA SER A 310 1.08 -18.07 13.53
C SER A 310 2.22 -19.07 13.78
N LEU A 311 3.45 -18.58 13.86
CA LEU A 311 4.68 -19.35 14.10
C LEU A 311 4.93 -19.59 15.58
#